data_140801f31c6e008ef83e262277a26b2a
#
_entry.id   140801f31c6e008ef83e262277a26b2a
#
_cell.length_a   1.000
_cell.length_b   1.000
_cell.length_c   1.000
_cell.angle_alpha   90.00
_cell.angle_beta   90.00
_cell.angle_gamma   90.00
#
_symmetry.space_group_name_H-M   'P 1'
#
loop_
_entity.id
_entity.type
_entity.pdbx_description
1 polymer ?
#
loop_
_entity_poly.entity_id
_entity_poly.type
_entity_poly.pdbx_seq_one_letter_code
_entity_poly.pdbx_strand_id
1 'polypeptide(L)'
;SGIGEIAAAAASQLLISVYECEMIINYGIVGGLTPEMSLAKTCVVEKVVHYDFNLKFDNDMNPVYKKGEYPDFDGEIFVELDRTLIEIALKSVPELKRVTCASADKFVDTDDERKSLHDEFGADICEMELGAIAITCKRNGVPCLSLKSVSDAIGEDYDFKAMTRIASDACVKVLVDILKTL
;
A
#
# COMPACT_ATOMS: atom_id res chain seq x y z
N SER A 1 -9.53 -7.89 -6.22
CA SER A 1 -10.46 -7.26 -5.26
C SER A 1 -11.46 -6.31 -5.93
N GLY A 2 -11.10 -5.65 -6.97
CA GLY A 2 -11.74 -4.45 -7.48
C GLY A 2 -10.97 -3.22 -7.04
N ILE A 3 -11.37 -2.03 -7.52
CA ILE A 3 -10.73 -0.75 -7.19
C ILE A 3 -11.36 -0.21 -5.90
N GLY A 4 -10.50 0.35 -5.04
CA GLY A 4 -10.87 1.10 -3.86
C GLY A 4 -10.95 0.29 -2.56
N GLU A 5 -10.88 1.03 -1.45
CA GLU A 5 -10.76 0.52 -0.09
C GLU A 5 -11.93 -0.40 0.31
N ILE A 6 -13.17 -0.07 -0.07
CA ILE A 6 -14.36 -0.87 0.26
C ILE A 6 -14.29 -2.25 -0.40
N ALA A 7 -13.98 -2.29 -1.70
CA ALA A 7 -13.86 -3.55 -2.44
C ALA A 7 -12.70 -4.40 -1.91
N ALA A 8 -11.59 -3.76 -1.58
CA ALA A 8 -10.39 -4.40 -1.04
C ALA A 8 -10.63 -5.00 0.34
N ALA A 9 -11.30 -4.27 1.26
CA ALA A 9 -11.68 -4.77 2.58
C ALA A 9 -12.62 -5.97 2.48
N ALA A 10 -13.67 -5.88 1.65
CA ALA A 10 -14.65 -6.95 1.48
C ALA A 10 -14.00 -8.23 0.92
N ALA A 11 -13.12 -8.09 -0.09
CA ALA A 11 -12.40 -9.23 -0.66
C ALA A 11 -11.44 -9.87 0.35
N SER A 12 -10.67 -9.07 1.10
CA SER A 12 -9.75 -9.57 2.11
C SER A 12 -10.49 -10.31 3.24
N GLN A 13 -11.60 -9.74 3.72
CA GLN A 13 -12.40 -10.38 4.77
C GLN A 13 -13.02 -11.70 4.27
N LEU A 14 -13.48 -11.75 3.01
CA LEU A 14 -14.01 -12.98 2.40
C LEU A 14 -12.93 -14.07 2.33
N LEU A 15 -11.72 -13.73 1.87
CA LEU A 15 -10.60 -14.66 1.80
C LEU A 15 -10.24 -15.22 3.18
N ILE A 16 -10.23 -14.38 4.19
CA ILE A 16 -9.90 -14.78 5.56
C ILE A 16 -11.02 -15.64 6.18
N SER A 17 -12.28 -15.18 6.11
CA SER A 17 -13.38 -15.82 6.86
C SER A 17 -14.00 -17.01 6.18
N VAL A 18 -13.97 -17.09 4.85
CA VAL A 18 -14.62 -18.14 4.08
C VAL A 18 -13.62 -19.13 3.49
N TYR A 19 -12.49 -18.63 3.00
CA TYR A 19 -11.44 -19.47 2.41
C TYR A 19 -10.32 -19.81 3.40
N GLU A 20 -10.39 -19.29 4.63
CA GLU A 20 -9.45 -19.57 5.73
C GLU A 20 -7.98 -19.33 5.32
N CYS A 21 -7.73 -18.27 4.53
CA CYS A 21 -6.39 -17.94 4.08
C CYS A 21 -5.50 -17.53 5.26
N GLU A 22 -4.36 -18.18 5.40
CA GLU A 22 -3.40 -17.95 6.48
C GLU A 22 -2.47 -16.76 6.23
N MET A 23 -2.44 -16.21 4.99
CA MET A 23 -1.77 -14.96 4.64
C MET A 23 -2.47 -14.30 3.46
N ILE A 24 -2.29 -12.98 3.33
CA ILE A 24 -2.73 -12.21 2.18
C ILE A 24 -1.50 -11.63 1.47
N ILE A 25 -1.41 -11.85 0.15
CA ILE A 25 -0.42 -11.19 -0.71
C ILE A 25 -1.16 -10.22 -1.62
N ASN A 26 -0.93 -8.94 -1.41
CA ASN A 26 -1.40 -7.87 -2.28
C ASN A 26 -0.30 -7.55 -3.32
N TYR A 27 -0.67 -7.42 -4.58
CA TYR A 27 0.24 -6.96 -5.62
C TYR A 27 -0.50 -6.07 -6.62
N GLY A 28 0.22 -5.14 -7.23
CA GLY A 28 -0.40 -4.22 -8.19
C GLY A 28 0.49 -3.04 -8.57
N ILE A 29 -0.12 -2.11 -9.29
CA ILE A 29 0.53 -0.87 -9.75
C ILE A 29 0.23 0.29 -8.81
N VAL A 30 1.12 1.30 -8.81
CA VAL A 30 1.08 2.45 -7.90
C VAL A 30 1.62 3.71 -8.53
N GLY A 31 1.25 4.86 -7.98
CA GLY A 31 1.90 6.13 -8.25
C GLY A 31 3.19 6.29 -7.42
N GLY A 32 4.29 6.70 -8.06
CA GLY A 32 5.53 7.08 -7.41
C GLY A 32 5.47 8.50 -6.85
N LEU A 33 5.96 8.69 -5.63
CA LEU A 33 5.96 9.99 -4.94
C LEU A 33 7.37 10.58 -4.78
N THR A 34 8.40 9.79 -5.07
CA THR A 34 9.82 10.19 -4.95
C THR A 34 10.58 9.87 -6.23
N PRO A 35 11.70 10.55 -6.52
CA PRO A 35 12.55 10.23 -7.67
C PRO A 35 13.08 8.79 -7.69
N GLU A 36 13.25 8.19 -6.53
CA GLU A 36 13.68 6.79 -6.39
C GLU A 36 12.61 5.81 -6.86
N MET A 37 11.35 6.20 -6.73
CA MET A 37 10.18 5.43 -7.18
C MET A 37 9.71 5.90 -8.56
N SER A 38 10.63 5.83 -9.54
CA SER A 38 10.38 6.10 -10.95
C SER A 38 9.66 4.95 -11.66
N LEU A 39 9.24 5.18 -12.92
CA LEU A 39 8.48 4.22 -13.72
C LEU A 39 9.11 2.81 -13.75
N ALA A 40 8.26 1.79 -13.66
CA ALA A 40 8.58 0.38 -13.63
C ALA A 40 9.44 -0.10 -12.44
N LYS A 41 9.75 0.76 -11.47
CA LYS A 41 10.39 0.33 -10.21
C LYS A 41 9.44 -0.55 -9.42
N THR A 42 9.96 -1.69 -8.96
CA THR A 42 9.23 -2.61 -8.09
C THR A 42 9.73 -2.48 -6.66
N CYS A 43 8.82 -2.58 -5.71
CA CYS A 43 9.10 -2.41 -4.29
C CYS A 43 8.28 -3.36 -3.42
N VAL A 44 8.69 -3.51 -2.16
CA VAL A 44 7.94 -4.16 -1.10
C VAL A 44 7.51 -3.11 -0.09
N VAL A 45 6.23 -3.12 0.27
CA VAL A 45 5.70 -2.15 1.23
C VAL A 45 6.02 -2.62 2.65
N GLU A 46 6.62 -1.75 3.44
CA GLU A 46 6.91 -1.98 4.86
C GLU A 46 5.73 -1.56 5.74
N LYS A 47 5.14 -0.41 5.44
CA LYS A 47 4.02 0.16 6.18
C LYS A 47 3.12 1.00 5.29
N VAL A 48 1.87 1.14 5.68
CA VAL A 48 0.87 1.92 4.95
C VAL A 48 0.10 2.85 5.89
N VAL A 49 -0.22 4.04 5.42
CA VAL A 49 -1.15 4.98 6.06
C VAL A 49 -2.41 5.11 5.22
N HIS A 50 -3.60 5.06 5.86
CA HIS A 50 -4.88 5.41 5.24
C HIS A 50 -5.06 6.93 5.34
N TYR A 51 -4.49 7.67 4.41
CA TYR A 51 -4.20 9.09 4.55
C TYR A 51 -5.44 10.01 4.52
N ASP A 52 -6.57 9.57 4.02
CA ASP A 52 -7.81 10.35 4.02
C ASP A 52 -8.75 10.02 5.20
N PHE A 53 -8.39 9.01 6.01
CA PHE A 53 -9.08 8.79 7.28
C PHE A 53 -8.74 9.92 8.26
N ASN A 54 -9.73 10.73 8.58
CA ASN A 54 -9.55 11.94 9.40
C ASN A 54 -10.69 12.09 10.40
N LEU A 55 -10.51 11.47 11.55
CA LEU A 55 -11.46 11.52 12.65
C LEU A 55 -10.94 12.52 13.69
N LYS A 56 -11.51 13.73 13.68
CA LYS A 56 -11.21 14.76 14.67
C LYS A 56 -12.45 15.03 15.49
N PHE A 57 -12.26 15.10 16.81
CA PHE A 57 -13.22 15.71 17.70
C PHE A 57 -12.54 16.90 18.32
N ASP A 58 -13.25 17.81 18.87
CA ASP A 58 -12.99 18.74 19.94
C ASP A 58 -14.19 19.68 20.09
N ASN A 59 -14.07 20.73 20.94
CA ASN A 59 -15.18 21.49 21.50
C ASN A 59 -16.08 20.63 22.38
N ASP A 60 -15.43 19.97 23.38
CA ASP A 60 -16.03 19.16 24.44
C ASP A 60 -16.49 17.74 24.05
N MET A 61 -16.28 17.32 22.81
CA MET A 61 -16.53 15.92 22.45
C MET A 61 -15.31 15.00 22.62
N ASN A 62 -14.07 15.58 22.81
CA ASN A 62 -12.82 14.78 22.88
C ASN A 62 -12.88 13.54 21.98
N PRO A 63 -11.94 12.71 21.78
CA PRO A 63 -10.51 12.89 21.65
C PRO A 63 -10.11 13.46 20.28
N VAL A 64 -8.92 14.02 20.17
CA VAL A 64 -8.36 14.51 18.90
C VAL A 64 -7.45 13.44 18.32
N TYR A 65 -7.82 12.91 17.16
CA TYR A 65 -7.02 11.94 16.40
C TYR A 65 -6.17 12.65 15.34
N LYS A 66 -4.99 12.08 15.06
CA LYS A 66 -4.19 12.48 13.90
C LYS A 66 -4.84 11.98 12.62
N LYS A 67 -4.54 12.61 11.51
CA LYS A 67 -4.92 12.11 10.19
C LYS A 67 -4.27 10.73 9.95
N GLY A 68 -5.04 9.75 9.53
CA GLY A 68 -4.61 8.35 9.40
C GLY A 68 -4.73 7.50 10.68
N GLU A 69 -5.02 8.11 11.83
CA GLU A 69 -5.11 7.40 13.11
C GLU A 69 -6.49 6.77 13.31
N TYR A 70 -6.50 5.47 13.52
CA TYR A 70 -7.68 4.71 13.92
C TYR A 70 -7.78 4.60 15.46
N PRO A 71 -8.99 4.73 16.04
CA PRO A 71 -9.18 4.69 17.50
C PRO A 71 -8.66 3.43 18.20
N ASP A 72 -8.58 2.32 17.48
CA ASP A 72 -8.16 1.01 17.96
C ASP A 72 -6.68 0.67 17.66
N PHE A 73 -5.88 1.65 17.25
CA PHE A 73 -4.47 1.46 16.86
C PHE A 73 -3.47 2.20 17.76
N ASP A 74 -3.85 2.52 19.00
CA ASP A 74 -2.98 3.06 20.06
C ASP A 74 -2.16 4.32 19.66
N GLY A 75 -2.75 5.20 18.84
CA GLY A 75 -2.11 6.44 18.38
C GLY A 75 -1.22 6.29 17.15
N GLU A 76 -1.11 5.09 16.59
CA GLU A 76 -0.35 4.83 15.38
C GLU A 76 -1.16 5.22 14.13
N ILE A 77 -0.51 5.90 13.20
CA ILE A 77 -1.10 6.25 11.90
C ILE A 77 -0.73 5.24 10.80
N PHE A 78 0.32 4.45 11.03
CA PHE A 78 0.77 3.44 10.09
C PHE A 78 0.36 2.04 10.53
N VAL A 79 -0.03 1.22 9.54
CA VAL A 79 -0.14 -0.22 9.69
C VAL A 79 1.12 -0.86 9.11
N GLU A 80 1.92 -1.49 9.95
CA GLU A 80 3.09 -2.25 9.52
C GLU A 80 2.66 -3.59 8.92
N LEU A 81 3.30 -3.98 7.81
CA LEU A 81 3.11 -5.28 7.18
C LEU A 81 4.03 -6.33 7.82
N ASP A 82 3.81 -7.60 7.50
CA ASP A 82 4.53 -8.70 8.15
C ASP A 82 6.02 -8.69 7.80
N ARG A 83 6.85 -8.49 8.82
CA ARG A 83 8.30 -8.37 8.68
C ARG A 83 8.94 -9.64 8.15
N THR A 84 8.43 -10.81 8.52
CA THR A 84 8.98 -12.10 8.07
C THR A 84 8.77 -12.28 6.58
N LEU A 85 7.58 -11.98 6.09
CA LEU A 85 7.27 -12.04 4.65
C LEU A 85 8.08 -11.01 3.84
N ILE A 86 8.30 -9.81 4.38
CA ILE A 86 9.16 -8.79 3.77
C ILE A 86 10.60 -9.29 3.64
N GLU A 87 11.17 -9.90 4.70
CA GLU A 87 12.53 -10.45 4.65
C GLU A 87 12.67 -11.62 3.65
N ILE A 88 11.64 -12.46 3.52
CA ILE A 88 11.60 -13.50 2.49
C ILE A 88 11.60 -12.86 1.09
N ALA A 89 10.78 -11.85 0.86
CA ALA A 89 10.72 -11.13 -0.40
C ALA A 89 12.08 -10.52 -0.79
N LEU A 90 12.76 -9.86 0.15
CA LEU A 90 14.06 -9.24 -0.05
C LEU A 90 15.19 -10.26 -0.26
N LYS A 91 15.10 -11.44 0.34
CA LYS A 91 16.05 -12.53 0.06
C LYS A 91 15.87 -13.11 -1.34
N SER A 92 14.62 -13.18 -1.79
CA SER A 92 14.28 -13.72 -3.11
C SER A 92 14.61 -12.74 -4.24
N VAL A 93 14.41 -11.45 -3.98
CA VAL A 93 14.61 -10.35 -4.94
C VAL A 93 15.32 -9.19 -4.22
N PRO A 94 16.66 -9.24 -4.10
CA PRO A 94 17.44 -8.29 -3.28
C PRO A 94 17.37 -6.83 -3.76
N GLU A 95 16.99 -6.58 -5.00
CA GLU A 95 16.84 -5.23 -5.56
C GLU A 95 15.55 -4.51 -5.14
N LEU A 96 14.61 -5.20 -4.48
CA LEU A 96 13.40 -4.56 -3.98
C LEU A 96 13.72 -3.50 -2.94
N LYS A 97 13.13 -2.33 -3.07
CA LYS A 97 13.16 -1.30 -2.04
C LYS A 97 12.03 -1.48 -1.04
N ARG A 98 12.30 -1.28 0.23
CA ARG A 98 11.27 -1.07 1.26
C ARG A 98 10.71 0.34 1.11
N VAL A 99 9.39 0.45 1.13
CA VAL A 99 8.71 1.73 0.93
C VAL A 99 7.57 1.93 1.92
N THR A 100 7.24 3.19 2.17
CA THR A 100 6.02 3.62 2.84
C THR A 100 4.96 3.92 1.79
N CYS A 101 3.73 3.40 2.00
CA CYS A 101 2.60 3.60 1.11
C CYS A 101 1.56 4.55 1.70
N ALA A 102 1.05 5.48 0.90
CA ALA A 102 -0.15 6.26 1.20
C ALA A 102 -1.34 5.67 0.42
N SER A 103 -2.40 5.24 1.13
CA SER A 103 -3.57 4.59 0.55
C SER A 103 -4.83 5.38 0.83
N ALA A 104 -5.72 5.54 -0.15
CA ALA A 104 -7.06 6.14 0.00
C ALA A 104 -7.91 5.93 -1.25
N ASP A 105 -9.22 6.13 -1.15
CA ASP A 105 -10.16 6.08 -2.28
C ASP A 105 -10.01 7.30 -3.22
N LYS A 106 -8.78 7.59 -3.63
CA LYS A 106 -8.45 8.72 -4.50
C LYS A 106 -7.31 8.40 -5.46
N PHE A 107 -7.53 8.64 -6.75
CA PHE A 107 -6.44 8.68 -7.72
C PHE A 107 -5.69 10.01 -7.61
N VAL A 108 -4.39 9.94 -7.31
CA VAL A 108 -3.52 11.12 -7.15
C VAL A 108 -2.85 11.41 -8.48
N ASP A 109 -3.29 12.47 -9.17
CA ASP A 109 -2.90 12.80 -10.54
C ASP A 109 -2.05 14.07 -10.70
N THR A 110 -1.84 14.83 -9.60
CA THR A 110 -1.04 16.06 -9.62
C THR A 110 0.27 15.92 -8.84
N ASP A 111 1.32 16.56 -9.34
CA ASP A 111 2.63 16.57 -8.66
C ASP A 111 2.58 17.24 -7.28
N ASP A 112 1.73 18.27 -7.11
CA ASP A 112 1.56 18.96 -5.82
C ASP A 112 0.93 18.03 -4.77
N GLU A 113 -0.08 17.23 -5.13
CA GLU A 113 -0.66 16.24 -4.23
C GLU A 113 0.33 15.13 -3.87
N ARG A 114 1.05 14.62 -4.86
CA ARG A 114 2.11 13.60 -4.67
C ARG A 114 3.17 14.11 -3.70
N LYS A 115 3.65 15.32 -3.91
CA LYS A 115 4.61 15.97 -3.01
C LYS A 115 4.03 16.15 -1.60
N SER A 116 2.77 16.58 -1.48
CA SER A 116 2.12 16.74 -0.18
C SER A 116 2.03 15.44 0.62
N LEU A 117 1.75 14.31 -0.05
CA LEU A 117 1.72 12.99 0.60
C LEU A 117 3.11 12.56 1.08
N HIS A 118 4.15 12.83 0.29
CA HIS A 118 5.52 12.58 0.72
C HIS A 118 5.92 13.47 1.90
N ASP A 119 5.65 14.77 1.83
CA ASP A 119 6.01 15.74 2.87
C ASP A 119 5.27 15.47 4.19
N GLU A 120 3.99 15.06 4.14
CA GLU A 120 3.15 14.84 5.33
C GLU A 120 3.41 13.48 6.00
N PHE A 121 3.60 12.41 5.20
CA PHE A 121 3.65 11.03 5.70
C PHE A 121 4.99 10.33 5.46
N GLY A 122 5.92 10.93 4.73
CA GLY A 122 7.14 10.24 4.28
C GLY A 122 6.83 9.09 3.33
N ALA A 123 5.69 9.16 2.63
CA ALA A 123 5.28 8.11 1.71
C ALA A 123 6.11 8.15 0.42
N ASP A 124 6.49 6.98 -0.08
CA ASP A 124 7.26 6.81 -1.31
C ASP A 124 6.38 6.51 -2.51
N ILE A 125 5.21 5.92 -2.25
CA ILE A 125 4.21 5.51 -3.24
C ILE A 125 2.79 5.79 -2.75
N CYS A 126 1.83 5.87 -3.69
CA CYS A 126 0.41 5.97 -3.38
C CYS A 126 -0.45 5.01 -4.22
N GLU A 127 -1.58 4.57 -3.66
CA GLU A 127 -2.55 3.68 -4.31
C GLU A 127 -3.90 3.70 -3.56
N MET A 128 -4.82 2.76 -3.87
CA MET A 128 -6.23 2.88 -3.48
C MET A 128 -6.81 1.67 -2.74
N GLU A 129 -6.02 0.71 -2.27
CA GLU A 129 -6.52 -0.56 -1.70
C GLU A 129 -5.80 -1.06 -0.45
N LEU A 130 -4.50 -0.80 -0.34
CA LEU A 130 -3.66 -1.44 0.67
C LEU A 130 -3.99 -1.02 2.10
N GLY A 131 -4.48 0.20 2.29
CA GLY A 131 -4.95 0.66 3.59
C GLY A 131 -5.99 -0.29 4.16
N ALA A 132 -7.06 -0.56 3.41
CA ALA A 132 -8.11 -1.47 3.81
C ALA A 132 -7.63 -2.92 3.95
N ILE A 133 -6.78 -3.41 3.03
CA ILE A 133 -6.23 -4.77 3.12
C ILE A 133 -5.43 -4.94 4.40
N ALA A 134 -4.49 -4.04 4.68
CA ALA A 134 -3.61 -4.10 5.85
C ALA A 134 -4.40 -3.98 7.17
N ILE A 135 -5.37 -3.06 7.23
CA ILE A 135 -6.26 -2.91 8.40
C ILE A 135 -7.08 -4.17 8.62
N THR A 136 -7.64 -4.76 7.56
CA THR A 136 -8.39 -6.01 7.65
C THR A 136 -7.52 -7.15 8.13
N CYS A 137 -6.31 -7.31 7.57
CA CYS A 137 -5.35 -8.33 7.99
C CYS A 137 -4.94 -8.15 9.46
N LYS A 138 -4.60 -6.93 9.89
CA LYS A 138 -4.24 -6.59 11.28
C LYS A 138 -5.36 -6.98 12.26
N ARG A 139 -6.61 -6.64 11.96
CA ARG A 139 -7.78 -6.96 12.80
C ARG A 139 -8.08 -8.45 12.91
N ASN A 140 -7.69 -9.22 11.89
CA ASN A 140 -7.88 -10.67 11.87
C ASN A 140 -6.62 -11.46 12.30
N GLY A 141 -5.51 -10.78 12.59
CA GLY A 141 -4.24 -11.43 12.94
C GLY A 141 -3.63 -12.24 11.79
N VAL A 142 -3.91 -11.86 10.54
CA VAL A 142 -3.42 -12.53 9.33
C VAL A 142 -2.24 -11.74 8.76
N PRO A 143 -1.08 -12.37 8.50
CA PRO A 143 0.07 -11.70 7.92
C PRO A 143 -0.23 -11.19 6.51
N CYS A 144 0.32 -10.01 6.17
CA CYS A 144 0.14 -9.36 4.88
C CYS A 144 1.49 -9.02 4.25
N LEU A 145 1.66 -9.34 2.98
CA LEU A 145 2.75 -8.89 2.12
C LEU A 145 2.17 -8.01 1.01
N SER A 146 2.85 -6.90 0.68
CA SER A 146 2.46 -6.10 -0.47
C SER A 146 3.65 -5.81 -1.38
N LEU A 147 3.47 -6.13 -2.66
CA LEU A 147 4.43 -5.92 -3.74
C LEU A 147 3.83 -4.93 -4.74
N LYS A 148 4.56 -3.89 -5.08
CA LYS A 148 4.05 -2.84 -5.95
C LYS A 148 5.06 -2.51 -7.06
N SER A 149 4.54 -2.05 -8.20
CA SER A 149 5.36 -1.53 -9.30
C SER A 149 4.79 -0.20 -9.79
N VAL A 150 5.67 0.75 -10.04
CA VAL A 150 5.29 2.13 -10.39
C VAL A 150 4.79 2.20 -11.83
N SER A 151 3.55 2.65 -12.01
CA SER A 151 2.93 2.89 -13.33
C SER A 151 2.92 4.35 -13.75
N ASP A 152 3.05 5.26 -12.78
CA ASP A 152 3.01 6.70 -12.95
C ASP A 152 3.86 7.39 -11.88
N ALA A 153 4.59 8.43 -12.26
CA ALA A 153 5.56 9.10 -11.38
C ALA A 153 5.61 10.60 -11.62
N ILE A 154 6.13 11.35 -10.63
CA ILE A 154 6.26 12.80 -10.68
C ILE A 154 7.16 13.22 -11.85
N GLY A 155 6.70 14.21 -12.64
CA GLY A 155 7.51 14.89 -13.65
C GLY A 155 7.88 14.04 -14.86
N GLU A 156 7.37 12.83 -14.99
CA GLU A 156 7.65 11.96 -16.13
C GLU A 156 6.52 12.05 -17.18
N ASP A 157 6.91 12.20 -18.45
CA ASP A 157 5.97 12.10 -19.58
C ASP A 157 5.92 10.64 -20.05
N TYR A 158 4.73 10.03 -20.02
CA TYR A 158 4.56 8.61 -20.31
C TYR A 158 3.18 8.27 -20.89
N ASP A 159 3.12 7.19 -21.67
CA ASP A 159 1.86 6.56 -22.04
C ASP A 159 1.37 5.72 -20.85
N PHE A 160 0.40 6.23 -20.11
CA PHE A 160 -0.17 5.57 -18.92
C PHE A 160 -0.61 4.13 -19.21
N LYS A 161 -1.24 3.86 -20.35
CA LYS A 161 -1.70 2.53 -20.72
C LYS A 161 -0.55 1.55 -20.96
N ALA A 162 0.50 2.02 -21.63
CA ALA A 162 1.71 1.20 -21.85
C ALA A 162 2.45 0.94 -20.54
N MET A 163 2.59 1.96 -19.69
CA MET A 163 3.26 1.83 -18.39
C MET A 163 2.50 0.97 -17.40
N THR A 164 1.17 1.06 -17.37
CA THR A 164 0.33 0.15 -16.57
C THR A 164 0.62 -1.32 -16.89
N ARG A 165 0.77 -1.66 -18.16
CA ARG A 165 1.10 -3.02 -18.59
C ARG A 165 2.52 -3.43 -18.18
N ILE A 166 3.51 -2.57 -18.41
CA ILE A 166 4.91 -2.83 -18.05
C ILE A 166 5.06 -3.02 -16.55
N ALA A 167 4.46 -2.14 -15.75
CA ALA A 167 4.49 -2.21 -14.30
C ALA A 167 3.78 -3.47 -13.77
N SER A 168 2.63 -3.83 -14.35
CA SER A 168 1.91 -5.05 -13.99
C SER A 168 2.74 -6.30 -14.26
N ASP A 169 3.36 -6.41 -15.44
CA ASP A 169 4.20 -7.54 -15.82
C ASP A 169 5.44 -7.64 -14.90
N ALA A 170 6.06 -6.52 -14.55
CA ALA A 170 7.17 -6.46 -13.61
C ALA A 170 6.77 -6.93 -12.21
N CYS A 171 5.62 -6.47 -11.72
CA CYS A 171 5.10 -6.87 -10.41
C CYS A 171 4.79 -8.37 -10.34
N VAL A 172 4.13 -8.92 -11.36
CA VAL A 172 3.82 -10.36 -11.46
C VAL A 172 5.09 -11.20 -11.49
N LYS A 173 6.13 -10.78 -12.21
CA LYS A 173 7.41 -11.48 -12.24
C LYS A 173 8.02 -11.60 -10.84
N VAL A 174 8.07 -10.49 -10.11
CA VAL A 174 8.57 -10.45 -8.73
C VAL A 174 7.72 -11.36 -7.82
N LEU A 175 6.40 -11.29 -7.93
CA LEU A 175 5.49 -12.15 -7.18
C LEU A 175 5.79 -13.63 -7.42
N VAL A 176 5.95 -14.05 -8.68
CA VAL A 176 6.25 -15.44 -9.03
C VAL A 176 7.59 -15.90 -8.46
N ASP A 177 8.61 -15.04 -8.45
CA ASP A 177 9.92 -15.38 -7.89
C ASP A 177 9.86 -15.53 -6.36
N ILE A 178 9.07 -14.71 -5.67
CA ILE A 178 8.85 -14.82 -4.21
C ILE A 178 8.04 -16.07 -3.86
N LEU A 179 6.98 -16.39 -4.62
CA LEU A 179 6.14 -17.58 -4.39
C LEU A 179 6.91 -18.90 -4.48
N LYS A 180 8.06 -18.94 -5.15
CA LYS A 180 8.93 -20.14 -5.18
C LYS A 180 9.69 -20.36 -3.88
N THR A 181 9.72 -19.37 -2.99
CA THR A 181 10.50 -19.37 -1.75
C THR A 181 9.63 -19.37 -0.50
N LEU A 182 8.32 -19.10 -0.65
CA LEU A 182 7.30 -19.28 0.38
C LEU A 182 6.88 -20.74 0.50
#